data_03d209e3fee84ae409a3d4b150674b24
#
_entry.id   03d209e3fee84ae409a3d4b150674b24
#
_cell.length_a   1.000
_cell.length_b   1.000
_cell.length_c   1.000
_cell.angle_alpha   90.00
_cell.angle_beta   90.00
_cell.angle_gamma   90.00
#
_symmetry.space_group_name_H-M   'P 1'
#
loop_
_entity.id
_entity.type
_entity.pdbx_description
1 polymer ?
#
loop_
_entity_poly.entity_id
_entity_poly.type
_entity_poly.pdbx_seq_one_letter_code
_entity_poly.pdbx_strand_id
1 'polypeptide(L)'
;MSKYLIINADDFGYNPQQTKAIDELMRGKLITSTSLMTVAPDAANAAELARLGGYPVGVHLTINTDDSKKRWQSNSGAPSLSEKGMGLYESQVGLALHARRRDVRAELEAQYNFISSRGVEVDHADNHCATLYGINGRRFYIDAYNFCAEHSLPYRFPKTPGFLSRQIDREAPSVIKCFQKIIVGAGERRGNV
;
A
#
# COMPACT_ATOMS: atom_id res chain seq x y z
N MET A 1 -2.24 -22.83 -21.89
CA MET A 1 -2.33 -22.17 -20.57
C MET A 1 -3.21 -20.95 -20.68
N SER A 2 -4.21 -20.82 -19.80
CA SER A 2 -5.05 -19.64 -19.73
C SER A 2 -4.25 -18.43 -19.23
N LYS A 3 -4.49 -17.27 -19.83
CA LYS A 3 -3.90 -15.99 -19.38
C LYS A 3 -4.98 -15.20 -18.64
N TYR A 4 -4.62 -14.65 -17.49
CA TYR A 4 -5.51 -13.81 -16.68
C TYR A 4 -4.96 -12.39 -16.62
N LEU A 5 -5.85 -11.41 -16.59
CA LEU A 5 -5.52 -10.00 -16.44
C LEU A 5 -6.21 -9.46 -15.19
N ILE A 6 -5.43 -8.84 -14.30
CA ILE A 6 -5.94 -8.07 -13.16
C ILE A 6 -5.77 -6.59 -13.51
N ILE A 7 -6.86 -5.84 -13.41
CA ILE A 7 -6.87 -4.37 -13.52
C ILE A 7 -7.33 -3.85 -12.16
N ASN A 8 -6.37 -3.35 -11.38
CA ASN A 8 -6.62 -2.79 -10.05
C ASN A 8 -6.65 -1.27 -10.11
N ALA A 9 -7.63 -0.66 -9.47
CA ALA A 9 -7.61 0.78 -9.20
C ALA A 9 -7.07 1.03 -7.79
N ASP A 10 -5.93 1.69 -7.71
CA ASP A 10 -5.30 2.09 -6.47
C ASP A 10 -6.01 3.31 -5.85
N ASP A 11 -5.74 3.60 -4.57
CA ASP A 11 -6.15 4.82 -3.87
C ASP A 11 -7.66 4.97 -3.68
N PHE A 12 -8.43 3.88 -3.55
CA PHE A 12 -9.84 3.95 -3.23
C PHE A 12 -10.04 4.58 -1.84
N GLY A 13 -10.78 5.69 -1.77
CA GLY A 13 -10.94 6.49 -0.55
C GLY A 13 -10.04 7.71 -0.47
N TYR A 14 -9.17 7.96 -1.46
CA TYR A 14 -8.26 9.12 -1.48
C TYR A 14 -9.02 10.46 -1.31
N ASN A 15 -10.08 10.64 -2.08
CA ASN A 15 -11.01 11.77 -2.00
C ASN A 15 -12.37 11.38 -2.62
N PRO A 16 -13.44 12.17 -2.39
CA PRO A 16 -14.79 11.83 -2.89
C PRO A 16 -14.87 11.66 -4.41
N GLN A 17 -14.11 12.42 -5.19
CA GLN A 17 -14.14 12.36 -6.65
C GLN A 17 -13.53 11.05 -7.15
N GLN A 18 -12.39 10.66 -6.60
CA GLN A 18 -11.70 9.43 -6.94
C GLN A 18 -12.48 8.19 -6.45
N THR A 19 -13.03 8.27 -5.24
CA THR A 19 -13.92 7.23 -4.72
C THR A 19 -15.10 6.99 -5.65
N LYS A 20 -15.79 8.05 -6.08
CA LYS A 20 -16.90 7.96 -7.02
C LYS A 20 -16.48 7.33 -8.35
N ALA A 21 -15.35 7.77 -8.92
CA ALA A 21 -14.87 7.24 -10.19
C ALA A 21 -14.54 5.73 -10.10
N ILE A 22 -13.89 5.30 -9.03
CA ILE A 22 -13.59 3.89 -8.80
C ILE A 22 -14.87 3.07 -8.61
N ASP A 23 -15.85 3.57 -7.83
CA ASP A 23 -17.15 2.92 -7.67
C ASP A 23 -17.87 2.74 -9.02
N GLU A 24 -17.87 3.76 -9.88
CA GLU A 24 -18.45 3.67 -11.23
C GLU A 24 -17.74 2.61 -12.09
N LEU A 25 -16.41 2.55 -12.03
CA LEU A 25 -15.62 1.55 -12.77
C LEU A 25 -15.88 0.13 -12.26
N MET A 26 -16.00 -0.07 -10.94
CA MET A 26 -16.32 -1.36 -10.33
C MET A 26 -17.73 -1.81 -10.70
N ARG A 27 -18.75 -0.94 -10.60
CA ARG A 27 -20.13 -1.22 -11.03
C ARG A 27 -20.22 -1.57 -12.50
N GLY A 28 -19.45 -0.85 -13.32
CA GLY A 28 -19.34 -1.08 -14.76
C GLY A 28 -18.55 -2.32 -15.16
N LYS A 29 -17.91 -3.02 -14.19
CA LYS A 29 -17.02 -4.17 -14.43
C LYS A 29 -15.87 -3.84 -15.39
N LEU A 30 -15.40 -2.59 -15.37
CA LEU A 30 -14.30 -2.10 -16.20
C LEU A 30 -12.93 -2.36 -15.54
N ILE A 31 -12.92 -2.57 -14.24
CA ILE A 31 -11.78 -3.00 -13.45
C ILE A 31 -12.14 -4.26 -12.66
N THR A 32 -11.13 -5.03 -12.26
CA THR A 32 -11.31 -6.33 -11.58
C THR A 32 -11.18 -6.26 -10.07
N SER A 33 -10.52 -5.24 -9.56
CA SER A 33 -10.30 -5.01 -8.12
C SER A 33 -9.94 -3.56 -7.84
N THR A 34 -9.94 -3.21 -6.56
CA THR A 34 -9.44 -1.92 -6.08
C THR A 34 -8.70 -2.13 -4.77
N SER A 35 -7.80 -1.21 -4.40
CA SER A 35 -7.15 -1.22 -3.10
C SER A 35 -7.48 0.05 -2.30
N LEU A 36 -7.98 -0.13 -1.07
CA LEU A 36 -8.54 0.91 -0.23
C LEU A 36 -7.48 1.56 0.65
N MET A 37 -7.37 2.88 0.55
CA MET A 37 -6.47 3.73 1.32
C MET A 37 -7.14 4.21 2.62
N THR A 38 -6.89 3.52 3.72
CA THR A 38 -7.63 3.70 4.98
C THR A 38 -7.31 4.99 5.74
N VAL A 39 -6.15 5.59 5.49
CA VAL A 39 -5.71 6.85 6.13
C VAL A 39 -6.25 8.09 5.41
N ALA A 40 -6.80 7.93 4.22
CA ALA A 40 -7.28 9.02 3.38
C ALA A 40 -8.67 9.53 3.79
N PRO A 41 -9.03 10.77 3.43
CA PRO A 41 -10.23 11.45 3.96
C PRO A 41 -11.55 10.76 3.66
N ASP A 42 -11.66 10.03 2.55
CA ASP A 42 -12.93 9.40 2.10
C ASP A 42 -12.96 7.88 2.32
N ALA A 43 -12.03 7.36 3.12
CA ALA A 43 -11.86 5.92 3.36
C ALA A 43 -13.12 5.23 3.89
N ALA A 44 -13.86 5.90 4.78
CA ALA A 44 -15.09 5.34 5.36
C ALA A 44 -16.19 5.16 4.31
N ASN A 45 -16.38 6.15 3.44
CA ASN A 45 -17.32 6.09 2.32
C ASN A 45 -16.90 4.99 1.31
N ALA A 46 -15.61 4.92 0.99
CA ALA A 46 -15.08 3.88 0.11
C ALA A 46 -15.33 2.47 0.66
N ALA A 47 -15.12 2.25 1.95
CA ALA A 47 -15.40 0.97 2.60
C ALA A 47 -16.89 0.60 2.55
N GLU A 48 -17.78 1.56 2.76
CA GLU A 48 -19.23 1.32 2.67
C GLU A 48 -19.65 0.98 1.23
N LEU A 49 -19.15 1.71 0.22
CA LEU A 49 -19.42 1.40 -1.19
C LEU A 49 -18.89 0.01 -1.57
N ALA A 50 -17.69 -0.35 -1.09
CA ALA A 50 -17.12 -1.68 -1.30
C ALA A 50 -18.01 -2.77 -0.70
N ARG A 51 -18.46 -2.59 0.53
CA ARG A 51 -19.34 -3.52 1.23
C ARG A 51 -20.67 -3.71 0.50
N LEU A 52 -21.31 -2.60 0.11
CA LEU A 52 -22.60 -2.63 -0.61
C LEU A 52 -22.49 -3.23 -2.00
N GLY A 53 -21.37 -2.97 -2.70
CA GLY A 53 -21.10 -3.47 -4.04
C GLY A 53 -20.55 -4.90 -4.09
N GLY A 54 -20.12 -5.46 -2.96
CA GLY A 54 -19.42 -6.76 -2.91
C GLY A 54 -18.14 -6.76 -3.73
N TYR A 55 -17.37 -5.67 -3.67
CA TYR A 55 -16.17 -5.51 -4.51
C TYR A 55 -15.01 -6.35 -4.01
N PRO A 56 -14.17 -6.93 -4.91
CA PRO A 56 -12.84 -7.39 -4.57
C PRO A 56 -11.96 -6.21 -4.12
N VAL A 57 -11.56 -6.22 -2.85
CA VAL A 57 -10.85 -5.08 -2.23
C VAL A 57 -9.57 -5.53 -1.54
N GLY A 58 -8.47 -4.91 -1.94
CA GLY A 58 -7.20 -5.00 -1.22
C GLY A 58 -7.03 -3.90 -0.18
N VAL A 59 -6.07 -4.09 0.73
CA VAL A 59 -5.58 -3.01 1.58
C VAL A 59 -4.45 -2.27 0.88
N HIS A 60 -4.63 -0.96 0.62
CA HIS A 60 -3.59 -0.07 0.08
C HIS A 60 -2.72 0.45 1.21
N LEU A 61 -1.71 -0.34 1.60
CA LEU A 61 -0.86 -0.08 2.75
C LEU A 61 -0.14 1.26 2.62
N THR A 62 -0.49 2.20 3.48
CA THR A 62 -0.07 3.60 3.39
C THR A 62 0.58 4.06 4.68
N ILE A 63 1.87 4.41 4.65
CA ILE A 63 2.63 4.89 5.81
C ILE A 63 3.24 6.28 5.61
N ASN A 64 2.85 6.97 4.55
CA ASN A 64 3.21 8.36 4.24
C ASN A 64 1.96 9.15 3.83
N THR A 65 2.09 10.46 3.64
CA THR A 65 1.03 11.32 3.13
C THR A 65 1.49 12.04 1.87
N ASP A 66 0.57 12.28 0.93
CA ASP A 66 0.78 13.15 -0.24
C ASP A 66 0.18 14.53 -0.04
N ASP A 67 -0.63 14.71 1.01
CA ASP A 67 -1.25 15.99 1.32
C ASP A 67 -0.37 16.78 2.30
N SER A 68 0.42 17.71 1.77
CA SER A 68 1.28 18.60 2.56
C SER A 68 0.52 19.61 3.39
N LYS A 69 -0.73 19.94 3.00
CA LYS A 69 -1.57 20.93 3.70
C LYS A 69 -2.38 20.29 4.82
N LYS A 70 -2.90 19.08 4.59
CA LYS A 70 -3.69 18.33 5.55
C LYS A 70 -3.18 16.90 5.63
N ARG A 71 -2.11 16.70 6.36
CA ARG A 71 -1.48 15.38 6.50
C ARG A 71 -2.44 14.35 7.05
N TRP A 72 -2.43 13.18 6.46
CA TRP A 72 -3.22 12.04 6.94
C TRP A 72 -2.70 11.55 8.28
N GLN A 73 -3.62 11.04 9.09
CA GLN A 73 -3.27 10.44 10.37
C GLN A 73 -3.13 8.93 10.21
N SER A 74 -2.16 8.32 10.93
CA SER A 74 -2.08 6.87 10.98
C SER A 74 -3.31 6.27 11.67
N ASN A 75 -3.78 5.12 11.21
CA ASN A 75 -4.89 4.41 11.86
C ASN A 75 -4.52 3.87 13.24
N SER A 76 -3.25 3.53 13.45
CA SER A 76 -2.72 3.01 14.72
C SER A 76 -2.40 4.09 15.75
N GLY A 77 -2.29 5.35 15.35
CA GLY A 77 -1.76 6.43 16.20
C GLY A 77 -0.27 6.28 16.52
N ALA A 78 0.47 5.43 15.78
CA ALA A 78 1.87 5.12 16.06
C ALA A 78 2.78 6.34 15.96
N PRO A 79 3.47 6.74 17.06
CA PRO A 79 4.14 8.04 17.12
C PRO A 79 5.33 8.19 16.18
N SER A 80 6.04 7.08 15.84
CA SER A 80 7.20 7.18 14.94
C SER A 80 6.81 7.30 13.47
N LEU A 81 5.53 7.17 13.12
CA LEU A 81 5.00 7.42 11.78
C LEU A 81 4.49 8.84 11.60
N SER A 82 4.40 9.62 12.71
CA SER A 82 3.92 11.00 12.68
C SER A 82 5.08 11.99 12.78
N GLU A 83 5.13 12.93 11.85
CA GLU A 83 6.10 14.02 11.90
C GLU A 83 5.65 15.09 12.89
N LYS A 84 6.29 15.09 14.06
CA LYS A 84 6.02 16.06 15.14
C LYS A 84 4.55 16.15 15.56
N GLY A 85 3.80 15.06 15.44
CA GLY A 85 2.36 15.04 15.76
C GLY A 85 1.44 15.64 14.69
N MET A 86 1.97 16.11 13.57
CA MET A 86 1.18 16.72 12.50
C MET A 86 0.49 15.71 11.59
N GLY A 87 0.89 14.44 11.62
CA GLY A 87 0.43 13.36 10.75
C GLY A 87 1.58 12.63 10.08
N LEU A 88 1.26 11.73 9.17
CA LEU A 88 2.24 10.91 8.46
C LEU A 88 3.30 11.75 7.75
N TYR A 89 4.52 11.19 7.61
CA TYR A 89 5.59 11.84 6.87
C TYR A 89 5.23 11.99 5.39
N GLU A 90 5.47 13.17 4.83
CA GLU A 90 5.43 13.39 3.39
C GLU A 90 6.71 12.86 2.72
N SER A 91 7.84 13.10 3.37
CA SER A 91 9.16 12.73 2.86
C SER A 91 9.50 11.26 3.11
N GLN A 92 9.88 10.54 2.05
CA GLN A 92 10.43 9.19 2.14
C GLN A 92 11.69 9.13 3.03
N VAL A 93 12.50 10.19 3.02
CA VAL A 93 13.70 10.30 3.87
C VAL A 93 13.29 10.48 5.33
N GLY A 94 12.34 11.37 5.63
CA GLY A 94 11.81 11.56 6.97
C GLY A 94 11.24 10.28 7.57
N LEU A 95 10.43 9.58 6.79
CA LEU A 95 9.89 8.27 7.16
C LEU A 95 11.02 7.26 7.45
N ALA A 96 12.02 7.17 6.56
CA ALA A 96 13.14 6.23 6.71
C ALA A 96 13.96 6.47 7.97
N LEU A 97 14.17 7.74 8.35
CA LEU A 97 14.96 8.10 9.54
C LEU A 97 14.24 7.83 10.86
N HIS A 98 12.92 7.99 10.91
CA HIS A 98 12.17 8.01 12.16
C HIS A 98 11.29 6.78 12.39
N ALA A 99 10.72 6.17 11.32
CA ALA A 99 9.78 5.07 11.46
C ALA A 99 10.43 3.83 12.11
N ARG A 100 9.77 3.32 13.15
CA ARG A 100 10.16 2.09 13.84
C ARG A 100 9.37 0.92 13.30
N ARG A 101 10.03 -0.21 13.06
CA ARG A 101 9.40 -1.41 12.50
C ARG A 101 8.16 -1.87 13.28
N ARG A 102 8.19 -1.80 14.62
CA ARG A 102 7.03 -2.14 15.45
C ARG A 102 5.82 -1.27 15.14
N ASP A 103 6.05 0.03 14.89
CA ASP A 103 5.01 1.00 14.62
C ASP A 103 4.48 0.85 13.18
N VAL A 104 5.36 0.49 12.24
CA VAL A 104 4.95 0.09 10.89
C VAL A 104 4.03 -1.13 10.96
N ARG A 105 4.40 -2.20 11.66
CA ARG A 105 3.55 -3.39 11.81
C ARG A 105 2.20 -3.07 12.43
N ALA A 106 2.19 -2.27 13.50
CA ALA A 106 0.95 -1.84 14.14
C ALA A 106 0.03 -1.08 13.17
N GLU A 107 0.64 -0.27 12.28
CA GLU A 107 -0.11 0.46 11.26
C GLU A 107 -0.70 -0.46 10.20
N LEU A 108 0.07 -1.43 9.69
CA LEU A 108 -0.45 -2.40 8.71
C LEU A 108 -1.67 -3.16 9.26
N GLU A 109 -1.58 -3.62 10.51
CA GLU A 109 -2.69 -4.28 11.21
C GLU A 109 -3.90 -3.34 11.40
N ALA A 110 -3.67 -2.10 11.78
CA ALA A 110 -4.74 -1.13 11.98
C ALA A 110 -5.48 -0.81 10.67
N GLN A 111 -4.75 -0.74 9.55
CA GLN A 111 -5.34 -0.53 8.22
C GLN A 111 -6.17 -1.73 7.76
N TYR A 112 -5.69 -2.94 7.95
CA TYR A 112 -6.46 -4.16 7.68
C TYR A 112 -7.74 -4.20 8.52
N ASN A 113 -7.61 -3.97 9.82
CA ASN A 113 -8.73 -3.97 10.76
C ASN A 113 -9.75 -2.86 10.45
N PHE A 114 -9.31 -1.72 9.91
CA PHE A 114 -10.23 -0.67 9.46
C PHE A 114 -11.20 -1.17 8.39
N ILE A 115 -10.71 -1.96 7.44
CA ILE A 115 -11.52 -2.51 6.33
C ILE A 115 -12.39 -3.67 6.84
N SER A 116 -11.77 -4.66 7.48
CA SER A 116 -12.43 -5.89 7.90
C SER A 116 -13.53 -5.64 8.94
N SER A 117 -13.32 -4.73 9.90
CA SER A 117 -14.34 -4.34 10.90
C SER A 117 -15.57 -3.67 10.30
N ARG A 118 -15.49 -3.21 9.05
CA ARG A 118 -16.62 -2.64 8.29
C ARG A 118 -17.34 -3.67 7.42
N GLY A 119 -17.01 -4.95 7.59
CA GLY A 119 -17.65 -6.05 6.86
C GLY A 119 -17.20 -6.18 5.41
N VAL A 120 -16.02 -5.67 5.07
CA VAL A 120 -15.38 -5.87 3.77
C VAL A 120 -14.30 -6.94 3.92
N GLU A 121 -14.36 -7.97 3.08
CA GLU A 121 -13.32 -8.99 2.99
C GLU A 121 -12.11 -8.40 2.23
N VAL A 122 -10.92 -8.49 2.85
CA VAL A 122 -9.67 -8.06 2.23
C VAL A 122 -9.08 -9.25 1.49
N ASP A 123 -8.91 -9.17 0.19
CA ASP A 123 -8.48 -10.28 -0.67
C ASP A 123 -7.03 -10.14 -1.19
N HIS A 124 -6.42 -8.98 -1.08
CA HIS A 124 -5.02 -8.73 -1.45
C HIS A 124 -4.44 -7.53 -0.71
N ALA A 125 -3.16 -7.31 -0.90
CA ALA A 125 -2.46 -6.13 -0.40
C ALA A 125 -1.52 -5.54 -1.46
N ASP A 126 -1.37 -4.24 -1.41
CA ASP A 126 -0.37 -3.49 -2.16
C ASP A 126 0.12 -2.31 -1.31
N ASN A 127 0.85 -1.35 -1.87
CA ASN A 127 1.29 -0.22 -1.06
C ASN A 127 1.41 1.09 -1.83
N HIS A 128 1.11 2.16 -1.12
CA HIS A 128 1.16 3.52 -1.61
C HIS A 128 2.60 4.01 -1.80
N CYS A 129 2.85 4.69 -2.92
CA CYS A 129 4.14 5.36 -3.23
C CYS A 129 5.38 4.48 -3.04
N ALA A 130 5.26 3.16 -3.17
CA ALA A 130 6.36 2.22 -3.00
C ALA A 130 7.13 2.33 -1.65
N THR A 131 6.53 2.93 -0.63
CA THR A 131 7.15 3.18 0.69
C THR A 131 7.58 1.89 1.38
N LEU A 132 6.84 0.79 1.17
CA LEU A 132 7.15 -0.53 1.71
C LEU A 132 8.05 -1.37 0.79
N TYR A 133 8.42 -0.89 -0.40
CA TYR A 133 9.32 -1.64 -1.29
C TYR A 133 10.81 -1.48 -0.91
N GLY A 134 11.12 -0.61 0.05
CA GLY A 134 12.49 -0.40 0.52
C GLY A 134 13.30 0.60 -0.30
N ILE A 135 12.67 1.38 -1.17
CA ILE A 135 13.33 2.44 -1.98
C ILE A 135 13.96 3.52 -1.10
N ASN A 136 13.40 3.74 0.08
CA ASN A 136 13.91 4.66 1.10
C ASN A 136 15.09 4.10 1.93
N GLY A 137 15.64 2.93 1.54
CA GLY A 137 16.74 2.27 2.26
C GLY A 137 16.30 1.44 3.46
N ARG A 138 15.01 1.42 3.83
CA ARG A 138 14.47 0.62 4.94
C ARG A 138 13.85 -0.67 4.44
N ARG A 139 14.07 -1.76 5.18
CA ARG A 139 13.58 -3.10 4.80
C ARG A 139 12.12 -3.33 5.23
N PHE A 140 11.24 -2.34 5.09
CA PHE A 140 9.83 -2.46 5.45
C PHE A 140 9.08 -3.49 4.60
N TYR A 141 9.62 -3.86 3.43
CA TYR A 141 9.06 -4.97 2.64
C TYR A 141 9.03 -6.30 3.42
N ILE A 142 9.94 -6.51 4.40
CA ILE A 142 9.92 -7.70 5.25
C ILE A 142 8.67 -7.66 6.16
N ASP A 143 8.35 -6.49 6.69
CA ASP A 143 7.18 -6.31 7.55
C ASP A 143 5.88 -6.49 6.75
N ALA A 144 5.83 -5.96 5.52
CA ALA A 144 4.70 -6.16 4.61
C ALA A 144 4.53 -7.63 4.20
N TYR A 145 5.61 -8.36 3.89
CA TYR A 145 5.53 -9.78 3.59
C TYR A 145 5.05 -10.63 4.76
N ASN A 146 5.56 -10.36 5.98
CA ASN A 146 5.13 -11.07 7.17
C ASN A 146 3.65 -10.81 7.44
N PHE A 147 3.21 -9.57 7.39
CA PHE A 147 1.81 -9.18 7.50
C PHE A 147 0.93 -9.93 6.47
N CYS A 148 1.31 -9.91 5.20
CA CYS A 148 0.55 -10.60 4.16
C CYS A 148 0.52 -12.12 4.37
N ALA A 149 1.61 -12.72 4.88
CA ALA A 149 1.65 -14.14 5.19
C ALA A 149 0.74 -14.49 6.38
N GLU A 150 0.72 -13.68 7.44
CA GLU A 150 -0.13 -13.83 8.61
C GLU A 150 -1.62 -13.77 8.26
N HIS A 151 -2.00 -12.91 7.31
CA HIS A 151 -3.38 -12.76 6.82
C HIS A 151 -3.70 -13.60 5.58
N SER A 152 -2.76 -14.41 5.07
CA SER A 152 -2.91 -15.20 3.83
C SER A 152 -3.23 -14.35 2.59
N LEU A 153 -2.73 -13.13 2.54
CA LEU A 153 -2.97 -12.18 1.44
C LEU A 153 -1.89 -12.28 0.36
N PRO A 154 -2.25 -12.35 -0.93
CA PRO A 154 -1.32 -12.06 -2.01
C PRO A 154 -0.87 -10.59 -1.93
N TYR A 155 0.44 -10.37 -2.15
CA TYR A 155 1.02 -9.03 -2.11
C TYR A 155 1.53 -8.60 -3.49
N ARG A 156 1.04 -7.47 -3.99
CA ARG A 156 1.53 -6.88 -5.24
C ARG A 156 2.90 -6.28 -5.02
N PHE A 157 3.92 -7.03 -5.41
CA PHE A 157 5.32 -6.62 -5.33
C PHE A 157 6.03 -6.79 -6.66
N PRO A 158 6.82 -5.82 -7.12
CA PRO A 158 7.55 -5.93 -8.39
C PRO A 158 8.51 -7.12 -8.39
N LYS A 159 8.31 -8.07 -9.32
CA LYS A 159 9.12 -9.28 -9.42
C LYS A 159 10.43 -9.06 -10.17
N THR A 160 10.46 -8.08 -11.07
CA THR A 160 11.62 -7.83 -11.94
C THR A 160 12.08 -6.37 -11.85
N PRO A 161 13.40 -6.12 -11.87
CA PRO A 161 13.96 -4.77 -11.90
C PRO A 161 13.45 -3.91 -13.05
N GLY A 162 13.20 -4.52 -14.21
CA GLY A 162 12.73 -3.82 -15.41
C GLY A 162 11.31 -3.24 -15.30
N PHE A 163 10.48 -3.75 -14.39
CA PHE A 163 9.20 -3.14 -14.10
C PHE A 163 9.38 -1.78 -13.41
N LEU A 164 10.23 -1.73 -12.40
CA LEU A 164 10.51 -0.52 -11.63
C LEU A 164 11.25 0.54 -12.44
N SER A 165 12.21 0.14 -13.30
CA SER A 165 12.95 1.08 -14.15
C SER A 165 12.07 1.77 -15.18
N ARG A 166 10.90 1.24 -15.51
CA ARG A 166 9.92 1.87 -16.40
C ARG A 166 8.99 2.85 -15.70
N GLN A 167 8.81 2.69 -14.39
CA GLN A 167 7.90 3.53 -13.60
C GLN A 167 8.63 4.64 -12.83
N ILE A 168 9.91 4.44 -12.53
CA ILE A 168 10.72 5.43 -11.85
C ILE A 168 11.43 6.26 -12.92
N ASP A 169 11.23 7.56 -12.86
CA ASP A 169 11.84 8.52 -13.76
C ASP A 169 13.36 8.26 -13.89
N ARG A 170 13.89 8.37 -15.10
CA ARG A 170 15.27 8.03 -15.45
C ARG A 170 16.34 8.77 -14.62
N GLU A 171 15.93 9.75 -13.84
CA GLU A 171 16.80 10.62 -13.04
C GLU A 171 17.23 10.08 -11.68
N ALA A 172 16.77 8.89 -11.25
CA ALA A 172 17.15 8.31 -9.96
C ALA A 172 17.87 6.95 -10.06
N PRO A 173 19.09 6.89 -10.64
CA PRO A 173 19.83 5.62 -10.82
C PRO A 173 20.16 4.90 -9.50
N SER A 174 20.30 5.65 -8.39
CA SER A 174 20.56 5.11 -7.04
C SER A 174 19.36 4.33 -6.49
N VAL A 175 18.15 4.76 -6.79
CA VAL A 175 16.91 4.08 -6.39
C VAL A 175 16.80 2.75 -7.14
N ILE A 176 17.07 2.73 -8.44
CA ILE A 176 17.07 1.52 -9.26
C ILE A 176 18.07 0.49 -8.74
N LYS A 177 19.29 0.89 -8.37
CA LYS A 177 20.29 0.00 -7.77
C LYS A 177 19.86 -0.57 -6.42
N CYS A 178 19.16 0.22 -5.62
CA CYS A 178 18.58 -0.23 -4.35
C CYS A 178 17.52 -1.32 -4.58
N PHE A 179 16.61 -1.11 -5.53
CA PHE A 179 15.61 -2.10 -5.93
C PHE A 179 16.20 -3.39 -6.47
N GLN A 180 17.22 -3.31 -7.32
CA GLN A 180 17.92 -4.48 -7.84
C GLN A 180 18.47 -5.36 -6.70
N LYS A 181 19.10 -4.76 -5.68
CA LYS A 181 19.58 -5.49 -4.50
C LYS A 181 18.46 -6.13 -3.69
N ILE A 182 17.31 -5.46 -3.57
CA ILE A 182 16.16 -5.97 -2.82
C ILE A 182 15.54 -7.17 -3.52
N ILE A 183 15.32 -7.09 -4.83
CA ILE A 183 14.70 -8.17 -5.62
C ILE A 183 15.59 -9.40 -5.67
N VAL A 184 16.90 -9.24 -5.88
CA VAL A 184 17.86 -10.35 -5.86
C VAL A 184 17.88 -10.99 -4.48
N GLY A 185 17.97 -10.20 -3.40
CA GLY A 185 18.00 -10.73 -2.04
C GLY A 185 16.69 -11.40 -1.59
N ALA A 186 15.55 -11.04 -2.16
CA ALA A 186 14.25 -11.69 -1.91
C ALA A 186 14.12 -13.01 -2.71
N GLY A 187 14.69 -13.07 -3.93
CA GLY A 187 14.69 -14.27 -4.76
C GLY A 187 15.57 -15.39 -4.20
N GLU A 188 16.74 -15.05 -3.67
CA GLU A 188 17.69 -16.01 -3.10
C GLU A 188 17.16 -16.71 -1.83
N ARG A 189 16.29 -16.05 -1.04
CA ARG A 189 15.70 -16.65 0.18
C ARG A 189 14.57 -17.63 -0.09
N ARG A 190 13.97 -17.63 -1.29
CA ARG A 190 12.93 -18.60 -1.70
C ARG A 190 13.49 -19.87 -2.33
N GLY A 191 14.78 -19.90 -2.64
CA GLY A 191 15.45 -21.09 -3.18
C GLY A 191 15.91 -22.11 -2.14
N ASN A 192 15.72 -21.84 -0.85
CA ASN A 192 16.15 -22.69 0.26
C ASN A 192 14.99 -23.13 1.18
N VAL A 193 13.79 -23.31 0.61
CA VAL A 193 12.68 -24.02 1.29
C VAL A 193 12.12 -25.08 0.37
#